data_a97e11af1f7a2304f74d64213440e16b
#
_entry.id   a97e11af1f7a2304f74d64213440e16b
#
_cell.length_a   1.000
_cell.length_b   1.000
_cell.length_c   1.000
_cell.angle_alpha   90.00
_cell.angle_beta   90.00
_cell.angle_gamma   90.00
#
_symmetry.space_group_name_H-M   'P 1'
#
loop_
_entity.id
_entity.type
_entity.pdbx_description
1 polymer ?
#
loop_
_entity_poly.entity_id
_entity_poly.type
_entity_poly.pdbx_seq_one_letter_code
_entity_poly.pdbx_strand_id
1 'polypeptide(L)'
;MNEVMRIPKLFKPLFVPNRTEEERKRFTAEYKANLRRRLLSGETVDPREFGVKEIVLKGGRISGKTMNDEEAALLDLLSPEAGDVWYCRSEENTIRRSIFQSMQATISRHGFTISNKSNTDFKVSYSPFEIRCNLTGNICQFFSINKDINRTKGHFPPSGRLKRVMLEEANEPDGREYVEALKSTALRFMDEMGKIVYRYNPPPGLAHWANIYFPTERVQGGADLIHSTWEDIVDFLDPVIISEIIKMRKDDPVHYAYWYGGEVVSLEGLVIWSFDRKKHVIPLADIQRRIVRNIYFQPVQMFYGVDSGLKQDATAVSAWALFPDSRLVKLSTFYLNIAERRRKTGEKGVSHTDQVVLMVDWYKNFRKRMGEYGISIPAPERERWCFDGAAMTQDLMLEFEKATHFLTTAVTDKDVERDNARLINSYRSNMLYFLDLPDNEVSVKEYETFARDENNEIPEGQSDHTIDADKYATYEYYYNFL
;
A
#
# COMPACT_ATOMS: atom_id res chain seq x y z
N MET A 1 11.65 10.72 43.05
CA MET A 1 11.84 9.69 42.01
C MET A 1 12.04 10.40 40.68
N ASN A 2 13.28 10.53 40.25
CA ASN A 2 13.60 11.18 38.96
C ASN A 2 13.92 10.09 37.94
N GLU A 3 12.92 9.30 37.56
CA GLU A 3 13.08 8.53 36.34
C GLU A 3 12.91 9.49 35.15
N VAL A 4 14.02 9.82 34.55
CA VAL A 4 14.03 10.59 33.29
C VAL A 4 13.35 9.70 32.24
N MET A 5 12.21 10.14 31.72
CA MET A 5 11.52 9.47 30.63
C MET A 5 12.50 9.25 29.47
N ARG A 6 12.84 7.99 29.18
CA ARG A 6 13.72 7.61 28.08
C ARG A 6 12.91 7.49 26.80
N ILE A 7 12.92 8.53 25.98
CA ILE A 7 12.22 8.54 24.69
C ILE A 7 13.18 8.01 23.61
N PRO A 8 12.86 6.91 22.92
CA PRO A 8 13.64 6.48 21.77
C PRO A 8 13.73 7.58 20.73
N LYS A 9 14.91 7.74 20.12
CA LYS A 9 15.19 8.85 19.17
C LYS A 9 14.17 8.96 18.04
N LEU A 10 13.68 7.82 17.57
CA LEU A 10 12.69 7.71 16.49
C LEU A 10 11.39 8.48 16.82
N PHE A 11 10.96 8.46 18.08
CA PHE A 11 9.69 9.07 18.50
C PHE A 11 9.80 10.53 18.94
N LYS A 12 10.99 11.12 18.93
CA LYS A 12 11.18 12.53 19.28
C LYS A 12 10.19 13.50 18.60
N PRO A 13 9.83 13.32 17.31
CA PRO A 13 8.86 14.21 16.66
C PRO A 13 7.49 14.28 17.35
N LEU A 14 7.10 13.26 18.13
CA LEU A 14 5.85 13.27 18.90
C LEU A 14 5.88 14.29 20.05
N PHE A 15 7.06 14.50 20.64
CA PHE A 15 7.26 15.29 21.86
C PHE A 15 7.73 16.72 21.57
N VAL A 16 8.43 16.93 20.45
CA VAL A 16 8.96 18.25 20.11
C VAL A 16 7.86 19.14 19.56
N PRO A 17 7.77 20.42 19.98
CA PRO A 17 6.87 21.38 19.37
C PRO A 17 7.12 21.51 17.86
N ASN A 18 6.04 21.74 17.10
CA ASN A 18 6.14 21.95 15.64
C ASN A 18 7.00 23.17 15.27
N ARG A 19 7.16 24.10 16.23
CA ARG A 19 7.94 25.32 16.10
C ARG A 19 8.77 25.56 17.32
N THR A 20 9.97 26.10 17.14
CA THR A 20 10.77 26.66 18.22
C THR A 20 10.08 27.89 18.80
N GLU A 21 10.50 28.31 20.01
CA GLU A 21 9.95 29.51 20.63
C GLU A 21 10.21 30.76 19.78
N GLU A 22 11.34 30.85 19.08
CA GLU A 22 11.65 31.93 18.16
C GLU A 22 10.74 31.92 16.93
N GLU A 23 10.47 30.76 16.35
CA GLU A 23 9.55 30.61 15.24
C GLU A 23 8.13 30.99 15.65
N ARG A 24 7.69 30.65 16.89
CA ARG A 24 6.39 31.07 17.42
C ARG A 24 6.27 32.60 17.53
N LYS A 25 7.31 33.28 17.99
CA LYS A 25 7.35 34.75 18.06
C LYS A 25 7.22 35.42 16.68
N ARG A 26 7.67 34.76 15.62
CA ARG A 26 7.51 35.23 14.23
C ARG A 26 6.12 34.96 13.63
N PHE A 27 5.31 34.13 14.24
CA PHE A 27 3.99 33.73 13.71
C PHE A 27 2.90 34.73 14.04
N THR A 28 3.17 35.99 13.68
CA THR A 28 2.29 37.15 13.91
C THR A 28 1.03 37.13 13.04
N ALA A 29 0.07 37.96 13.35
CA ALA A 29 -1.12 38.17 12.51
C ALA A 29 -0.74 38.60 11.08
N GLU A 30 0.31 39.41 10.95
CA GLU A 30 0.83 39.88 9.67
C GLU A 30 1.44 38.71 8.86
N TYR A 31 2.24 37.86 9.51
CA TYR A 31 2.77 36.66 8.87
C TYR A 31 1.65 35.74 8.37
N LYS A 32 0.65 35.48 9.20
CA LYS A 32 -0.54 34.69 8.83
C LYS A 32 -1.31 35.30 7.65
N ALA A 33 -1.44 36.62 7.61
CA ALA A 33 -2.09 37.32 6.51
C ALA A 33 -1.27 37.22 5.21
N ASN A 34 0.05 37.32 5.30
CA ASN A 34 0.96 37.12 4.15
C ASN A 34 0.87 35.70 3.61
N LEU A 35 0.97 34.70 4.50
CA LEU A 35 0.85 33.28 4.13
C LEU A 35 -0.49 33.00 3.43
N ARG A 36 -1.60 33.53 3.96
CA ARG A 36 -2.92 33.40 3.33
C ARG A 36 -2.95 34.02 1.93
N ARG A 37 -2.32 35.19 1.73
CA ARG A 37 -2.24 35.85 0.42
C ARG A 37 -1.46 35.01 -0.58
N ARG A 38 -0.32 34.46 -0.18
CA ARG A 38 0.52 33.57 -1.01
C ARG A 38 -0.26 32.32 -1.45
N LEU A 39 -0.98 31.69 -0.53
CA LEU A 39 -1.83 30.54 -0.84
C LEU A 39 -2.95 30.88 -1.83
N LEU A 40 -3.62 32.01 -1.63
CA LEU A 40 -4.71 32.45 -2.51
C LEU A 40 -4.22 32.86 -3.89
N SER A 41 -2.95 33.23 -4.04
CA SER A 41 -2.32 33.50 -5.33
C SER A 41 -1.84 32.22 -6.05
N GLY A 42 -2.03 31.03 -5.46
CA GLY A 42 -1.59 29.76 -6.03
C GLY A 42 -0.10 29.46 -5.83
N GLU A 43 0.58 30.21 -4.96
CA GLU A 43 1.97 29.93 -4.62
C GLU A 43 2.09 28.63 -3.83
N THR A 44 3.07 27.79 -4.19
CA THR A 44 3.41 26.59 -3.41
C THR A 44 4.12 27.01 -2.13
N VAL A 45 3.49 26.76 -1.00
CA VAL A 45 4.01 27.11 0.32
C VAL A 45 4.48 25.84 1.04
N ASP A 46 5.63 25.89 1.72
CA ASP A 46 6.11 24.75 2.53
C ASP A 46 5.05 24.41 3.61
N PRO A 47 4.57 23.17 3.66
CA PRO A 47 3.60 22.72 4.66
C PRO A 47 3.99 23.07 6.10
N ARG A 48 5.27 23.09 6.42
CA ARG A 48 5.78 23.48 7.74
C ARG A 48 5.44 24.93 8.14
N GLU A 49 5.18 25.78 7.16
CA GLU A 49 4.74 27.15 7.41
C GLU A 49 3.32 27.24 8.01
N PHE A 50 2.50 26.18 7.85
CA PHE A 50 1.14 26.14 8.42
C PHE A 50 1.10 25.86 9.93
N GLY A 51 2.16 25.27 10.47
CA GLY A 51 2.29 25.01 11.90
C GLY A 51 1.59 23.75 12.41
N VAL A 52 0.58 23.23 11.74
CA VAL A 52 -0.05 21.93 12.08
C VAL A 52 0.73 20.83 11.43
N LYS A 53 1.17 19.86 12.23
CA LYS A 53 1.98 18.73 11.76
C LYS A 53 1.18 17.43 11.81
N GLU A 54 1.17 16.74 10.72
CA GLU A 54 0.68 15.36 10.65
C GLU A 54 1.85 14.41 10.84
N ILE A 55 1.63 13.35 11.63
CA ILE A 55 2.62 12.29 11.87
C ILE A 55 1.97 10.96 11.58
N VAL A 56 2.56 10.19 10.71
CA VAL A 56 2.16 8.82 10.40
C VAL A 56 3.08 7.87 11.14
N LEU A 57 2.56 7.16 12.14
CA LEU A 57 3.26 6.11 12.88
C LEU A 57 2.91 4.75 12.29
N LYS A 58 3.66 4.34 11.29
CA LYS A 58 3.59 3.02 10.66
C LYS A 58 4.57 2.08 11.36
N GLY A 59 4.25 0.80 11.45
CA GLY A 59 5.24 -0.17 11.95
C GLY A 59 4.66 -1.49 12.41
N GLY A 60 5.53 -2.38 12.83
CA GLY A 60 5.19 -3.70 13.33
C GLY A 60 4.50 -3.69 14.70
N ARG A 61 4.08 -4.87 15.14
CA ARG A 61 3.64 -5.10 16.53
C ARG A 61 4.83 -4.92 17.47
N ILE A 62 4.54 -4.57 18.73
CA ILE A 62 5.57 -4.38 19.77
C ILE A 62 6.66 -3.38 19.32
N SER A 63 6.27 -2.30 18.65
CA SER A 63 7.22 -1.29 18.16
C SER A 63 7.16 0.03 18.92
N GLY A 64 6.40 0.10 20.03
CA GLY A 64 6.34 1.26 20.90
C GLY A 64 5.44 2.41 20.44
N LYS A 65 4.75 2.31 19.29
CA LYS A 65 3.92 3.39 18.73
C LYS A 65 2.90 3.94 19.73
N THR A 66 2.04 3.06 20.26
CA THR A 66 0.94 3.44 21.17
C THR A 66 1.49 4.05 22.45
N MET A 67 2.47 3.42 23.07
CA MET A 67 3.08 3.88 24.32
C MET A 67 3.65 5.30 24.17
N ASN A 68 4.50 5.53 23.16
CA ASN A 68 5.14 6.83 22.99
C ASN A 68 4.17 7.95 22.63
N ASP A 69 3.12 7.67 21.85
CA ASP A 69 2.11 8.68 21.52
C ASP A 69 1.20 9.01 22.70
N GLU A 70 0.84 8.02 23.52
CA GLU A 70 0.08 8.26 24.75
C GLU A 70 0.90 9.02 25.81
N GLU A 71 2.19 8.77 25.92
CA GLU A 71 3.08 9.56 26.79
C GLU A 71 3.18 11.01 26.33
N ALA A 72 3.27 11.23 25.01
CA ALA A 72 3.24 12.59 24.46
C ALA A 72 1.88 13.27 24.69
N ALA A 73 0.77 12.55 24.59
CA ALA A 73 -0.57 13.05 24.90
C ALA A 73 -0.71 13.37 26.40
N LEU A 74 -0.13 12.57 27.29
CA LEU A 74 -0.11 12.85 28.73
C LEU A 74 0.61 14.17 29.02
N LEU A 75 1.76 14.42 28.38
CA LEU A 75 2.47 15.70 28.52
C LEU A 75 1.63 16.88 27.99
N ASP A 76 0.92 16.70 26.88
CA ASP A 76 -0.01 17.71 26.38
C ASP A 76 -1.14 18.00 27.39
N LEU A 77 -1.73 16.98 28.01
CA LEU A 77 -2.77 17.15 29.05
C LEU A 77 -2.26 17.86 30.30
N LEU A 78 -1.01 17.63 30.68
CA LEU A 78 -0.36 18.27 31.83
C LEU A 78 0.10 19.71 31.55
N SER A 79 0.12 20.15 30.30
CA SER A 79 0.49 21.52 29.92
C SER A 79 -0.70 22.46 29.93
N PRO A 80 -0.70 23.51 30.80
CA PRO A 80 -1.84 24.43 30.91
C PRO A 80 -2.19 25.16 29.62
N GLU A 81 -1.21 25.34 28.72
CA GLU A 81 -1.38 26.11 27.49
C GLU A 81 -1.75 25.21 26.26
N ALA A 82 -1.79 23.90 26.46
CA ALA A 82 -1.90 23.00 25.32
C ALA A 82 -3.30 22.96 24.69
N GLY A 83 -4.32 22.63 25.46
CA GLY A 83 -5.66 22.35 25.00
C GLY A 83 -6.02 20.85 25.09
N ASP A 84 -7.15 20.50 24.52
CA ASP A 84 -7.70 19.15 24.62
C ASP A 84 -7.02 18.16 23.69
N VAL A 85 -7.25 16.89 23.95
CA VAL A 85 -6.76 15.75 23.15
C VAL A 85 -7.96 14.95 22.63
N TRP A 86 -7.97 14.60 21.38
CA TRP A 86 -8.90 13.62 20.82
C TRP A 86 -8.17 12.29 20.60
N TYR A 87 -8.74 11.22 21.14
CA TYR A 87 -8.23 9.88 20.95
C TYR A 87 -9.32 9.03 20.29
N CYS A 88 -9.12 8.75 19.03
CA CYS A 88 -10.13 8.17 18.15
C CYS A 88 -9.77 6.75 17.71
N ARG A 89 -10.79 5.97 17.43
CA ARG A 89 -10.69 4.68 16.77
C ARG A 89 -11.88 4.48 15.83
N SER A 90 -11.80 3.50 14.92
CA SER A 90 -12.89 3.19 13.99
C SER A 90 -14.15 2.74 14.75
N GLU A 91 -14.04 1.70 15.58
CA GLU A 91 -15.16 1.00 16.20
C GLU A 91 -15.46 1.45 17.64
N GLU A 92 -16.70 1.89 17.89
CA GLU A 92 -17.16 2.35 19.21
C GLU A 92 -17.06 1.27 20.31
N ASN A 93 -17.38 0.02 19.95
CA ASN A 93 -17.38 -1.09 20.89
C ASN A 93 -16.00 -1.40 21.47
N THR A 94 -14.94 -1.06 20.75
CA THR A 94 -13.56 -1.31 21.15
C THR A 94 -12.97 -0.21 22.01
N ILE A 95 -13.51 1.01 21.96
CA ILE A 95 -12.97 2.19 22.66
C ILE A 95 -12.69 1.91 24.14
N ARG A 96 -13.68 1.37 24.87
CA ARG A 96 -13.59 1.14 26.32
C ARG A 96 -12.45 0.19 26.68
N ARG A 97 -12.28 -0.89 25.93
CA ARG A 97 -11.33 -1.97 26.23
C ARG A 97 -9.97 -1.77 25.56
N SER A 98 -9.82 -0.77 24.71
CA SER A 98 -8.57 -0.45 24.03
C SER A 98 -8.04 0.92 24.49
N ILE A 99 -8.26 1.96 23.68
CA ILE A 99 -7.65 3.28 23.84
C ILE A 99 -7.97 3.94 25.18
N PHE A 100 -9.19 3.75 25.72
CA PHE A 100 -9.59 4.35 26.98
C PHE A 100 -8.88 3.71 28.19
N GLN A 101 -8.74 2.38 28.23
CA GLN A 101 -7.98 1.68 29.27
C GLN A 101 -6.48 1.88 29.10
N SER A 102 -5.97 1.91 27.87
CA SER A 102 -4.57 2.15 27.59
C SER A 102 -4.10 3.50 28.11
N MET A 103 -4.85 4.55 27.83
CA MET A 103 -4.54 5.90 28.35
C MET A 103 -4.57 5.97 29.88
N GLN A 104 -5.54 5.29 30.54
CA GLN A 104 -5.57 5.20 32.00
C GLN A 104 -4.34 4.48 32.55
N ALA A 105 -3.92 3.39 31.90
CA ALA A 105 -2.71 2.66 32.30
C ALA A 105 -1.45 3.52 32.13
N THR A 106 -1.37 4.31 31.06
CA THR A 106 -0.26 5.25 30.83
C THR A 106 -0.20 6.31 31.91
N ILE A 107 -1.33 6.93 32.28
CA ILE A 107 -1.41 7.90 33.38
C ILE A 107 -0.95 7.28 34.70
N SER A 108 -1.48 6.09 35.03
CA SER A 108 -1.11 5.38 36.27
C SER A 108 0.36 4.97 36.33
N ARG A 109 0.94 4.59 35.21
CA ARG A 109 2.38 4.21 35.08
C ARG A 109 3.30 5.36 35.48
N HIS A 110 2.89 6.58 35.18
CA HIS A 110 3.63 7.79 35.56
C HIS A 110 3.33 8.27 36.99
N GLY A 111 2.62 7.48 37.78
CA GLY A 111 2.39 7.74 39.21
C GLY A 111 1.23 8.71 39.52
N PHE A 112 0.46 9.12 38.50
CA PHE A 112 -0.71 9.95 38.71
C PHE A 112 -1.90 9.14 39.20
N THR A 113 -2.68 9.73 40.14
CA THR A 113 -3.92 9.13 40.59
C THR A 113 -5.04 9.38 39.58
N ILE A 114 -5.79 8.32 39.26
CA ILE A 114 -6.88 8.38 38.27
C ILE A 114 -8.10 7.60 38.80
N SER A 115 -9.26 8.24 38.84
CA SER A 115 -10.53 7.60 39.18
C SER A 115 -11.72 8.45 38.71
N ASN A 116 -12.95 8.00 39.02
CA ASN A 116 -14.17 8.79 38.81
C ASN A 116 -14.43 9.85 39.92
N LYS A 117 -13.53 9.93 40.93
CA LYS A 117 -13.63 10.91 42.00
C LYS A 117 -12.89 12.20 41.63
N SER A 118 -13.35 13.33 42.21
CA SER A 118 -12.78 14.66 41.92
C SER A 118 -11.46 14.98 42.66
N ASN A 119 -11.07 14.14 43.65
CA ASN A 119 -9.86 14.35 44.43
C ASN A 119 -8.62 13.58 43.89
N THR A 120 -8.61 13.23 42.64
CA THR A 120 -7.52 12.60 41.95
C THR A 120 -6.85 13.55 40.96
N ASP A 121 -5.65 13.26 40.48
CA ASP A 121 -4.96 14.09 39.47
C ASP A 121 -5.73 14.08 38.14
N PHE A 122 -6.32 12.93 37.82
CA PHE A 122 -7.15 12.75 36.61
C PHE A 122 -8.52 12.19 37.00
N LYS A 123 -9.57 12.81 36.45
CA LYS A 123 -10.94 12.34 36.61
C LYS A 123 -11.45 11.63 35.38
N VAL A 124 -11.99 10.42 35.55
CA VAL A 124 -12.56 9.59 34.50
C VAL A 124 -14.07 9.76 34.40
N SER A 125 -14.59 9.91 33.19
CA SER A 125 -16.01 9.77 32.83
C SER A 125 -16.19 8.58 31.85
N TYR A 126 -17.28 7.84 32.08
CA TYR A 126 -17.62 6.68 31.23
C TYR A 126 -18.79 6.99 30.26
N SER A 127 -19.42 8.15 30.40
CA SER A 127 -20.48 8.62 29.50
C SER A 127 -20.56 10.17 29.60
N PRO A 128 -20.02 10.90 28.62
CA PRO A 128 -19.15 10.43 27.54
C PRO A 128 -17.81 9.85 28.04
N PHE A 129 -17.10 9.11 27.18
CA PHE A 129 -15.75 8.65 27.52
C PHE A 129 -14.78 9.82 27.47
N GLU A 130 -14.35 10.24 28.67
CA GLU A 130 -13.43 11.38 28.84
C GLU A 130 -12.50 11.15 30.02
N ILE A 131 -11.29 11.68 29.91
CA ILE A 131 -10.31 11.79 31.00
C ILE A 131 -9.95 13.26 31.13
N ARG A 132 -10.27 13.85 32.28
CA ARG A 132 -9.94 15.26 32.61
C ARG A 132 -8.73 15.33 33.50
N CYS A 133 -7.74 16.12 33.12
CA CYS A 133 -6.65 16.51 34.02
C CYS A 133 -7.16 17.59 34.98
N ASN A 134 -7.18 17.31 36.28
CA ASN A 134 -7.67 18.28 37.29
C ASN A 134 -6.68 19.40 37.57
N LEU A 135 -5.39 19.23 37.18
CA LEU A 135 -4.36 20.25 37.33
C LEU A 135 -4.47 21.38 36.29
N THR A 136 -4.82 21.04 35.08
CA THR A 136 -4.85 21.98 33.93
C THR A 136 -6.23 22.27 33.41
N GLY A 137 -7.20 21.38 33.67
CA GLY A 137 -8.52 21.40 33.09
C GLY A 137 -8.64 20.78 31.70
N ASN A 138 -7.53 20.42 31.04
CA ASN A 138 -7.52 19.80 29.73
C ASN A 138 -8.20 18.43 29.73
N ILE A 139 -8.86 18.06 28.62
CA ILE A 139 -9.65 16.85 28.52
C ILE A 139 -9.15 15.99 27.36
N CYS A 140 -8.98 14.69 27.59
CA CYS A 140 -8.89 13.69 26.54
C CYS A 140 -10.28 13.12 26.26
N GLN A 141 -10.79 13.33 25.05
CA GLN A 141 -12.08 12.81 24.60
C GLN A 141 -11.86 11.57 23.72
N PHE A 142 -12.68 10.52 23.94
CA PHE A 142 -12.59 9.25 23.22
C PHE A 142 -13.86 9.01 22.41
N PHE A 143 -13.74 8.82 21.11
CA PHE A 143 -14.90 8.57 20.23
C PHE A 143 -14.52 7.77 18.96
N SER A 144 -15.57 7.20 18.33
CA SER A 144 -15.41 6.48 17.06
C SER A 144 -15.63 7.38 15.85
N ILE A 145 -15.00 7.05 14.74
CA ILE A 145 -15.09 7.83 13.50
C ILE A 145 -15.82 7.12 12.35
N ASN A 146 -16.11 5.83 12.47
CA ASN A 146 -16.57 5.00 11.33
C ASN A 146 -18.10 4.99 11.12
N LYS A 147 -18.93 5.27 12.14
CA LYS A 147 -20.37 5.08 12.03
C LYS A 147 -21.11 6.18 11.27
N ASP A 148 -20.62 7.40 11.32
CA ASP A 148 -21.24 8.55 10.67
C ASP A 148 -20.23 9.70 10.55
N ILE A 149 -19.85 10.02 9.34
CA ILE A 149 -18.96 11.14 9.02
C ILE A 149 -19.52 12.46 9.61
N ASN A 150 -20.85 12.61 9.66
CA ASN A 150 -21.48 13.82 10.19
C ASN A 150 -21.34 13.94 11.71
N ARG A 151 -21.31 12.82 12.43
CA ARG A 151 -21.01 12.83 13.89
C ARG A 151 -19.60 13.36 14.14
N THR A 152 -18.62 12.89 13.37
CA THR A 152 -17.23 13.40 13.47
C THR A 152 -17.17 14.90 13.23
N LYS A 153 -17.92 15.45 12.27
CA LYS A 153 -17.99 16.89 11.97
C LYS A 153 -18.61 17.71 13.10
N GLY A 154 -19.40 17.10 13.99
CA GLY A 154 -20.06 17.73 15.13
C GLY A 154 -19.24 17.74 16.41
N HIS A 155 -18.10 17.07 16.48
CA HIS A 155 -17.26 17.07 17.67
C HIS A 155 -16.62 18.43 17.93
N PHE A 156 -16.56 18.78 19.21
CA PHE A 156 -16.04 20.07 19.70
C PHE A 156 -15.16 19.82 20.94
N PRO A 157 -13.94 20.38 21.01
CA PRO A 157 -13.10 20.28 22.20
C PRO A 157 -13.66 21.20 23.27
N PRO A 158 -13.89 20.72 24.53
CA PRO A 158 -14.52 21.53 25.60
C PRO A 158 -13.77 22.82 25.93
N SER A 159 -12.45 22.86 25.82
CA SER A 159 -11.66 24.09 25.99
C SER A 159 -11.71 25.04 24.77
N GLY A 160 -12.33 24.63 23.66
CA GLY A 160 -12.31 25.38 22.40
C GLY A 160 -11.00 25.29 21.65
N ARG A 161 -10.00 24.58 22.18
CA ARG A 161 -8.67 24.37 21.53
C ARG A 161 -8.30 22.91 21.56
N LEU A 162 -7.74 22.44 20.44
CA LEU A 162 -7.31 21.07 20.26
C LEU A 162 -5.80 21.02 20.06
N LYS A 163 -5.12 20.28 20.92
CA LYS A 163 -3.67 20.14 20.88
C LYS A 163 -3.23 18.92 20.09
N ARG A 164 -3.94 17.81 20.27
CA ARG A 164 -3.57 16.55 19.64
C ARG A 164 -4.82 15.79 19.19
N VAL A 165 -4.69 15.14 18.03
CA VAL A 165 -5.58 14.06 17.60
C VAL A 165 -4.75 12.81 17.46
N MET A 166 -5.20 11.72 18.05
CA MET A 166 -4.62 10.40 17.93
C MET A 166 -5.66 9.48 17.29
N LEU A 167 -5.37 8.92 16.14
CA LEU A 167 -6.19 7.90 15.50
C LEU A 167 -5.49 6.55 15.60
N GLU A 168 -6.03 5.67 16.44
CA GLU A 168 -5.57 4.29 16.62
C GLU A 168 -6.14 3.41 15.52
N GLU A 169 -5.33 2.46 15.03
CA GLU A 169 -5.65 1.57 13.93
C GLU A 169 -6.24 2.37 12.74
N ALA A 170 -5.47 3.35 12.28
CA ALA A 170 -5.93 4.29 11.26
C ALA A 170 -6.26 3.64 9.90
N ASN A 171 -5.98 2.37 9.75
CA ASN A 171 -6.35 1.52 8.60
C ASN A 171 -7.75 0.88 8.72
N GLU A 172 -8.33 0.81 9.95
CA GLU A 172 -9.64 0.16 10.19
C GLU A 172 -10.86 0.89 9.57
N PRO A 173 -10.89 2.24 9.43
CA PRO A 173 -12.03 2.89 8.78
C PRO A 173 -12.27 2.36 7.36
N ASP A 174 -13.54 2.32 6.93
CA ASP A 174 -13.95 1.80 5.62
C ASP A 174 -13.33 2.55 4.42
N GLY A 175 -12.79 3.75 4.66
CA GLY A 175 -12.09 4.53 3.65
C GLY A 175 -11.43 5.79 4.19
N ARG A 176 -10.63 6.43 3.34
CA ARG A 176 -9.89 7.65 3.64
C ARG A 176 -10.79 8.83 4.01
N GLU A 177 -12.03 8.86 3.53
CA GLU A 177 -12.99 9.95 3.76
C GLU A 177 -13.30 10.16 5.24
N TYR A 178 -13.27 9.11 6.06
CA TYR A 178 -13.44 9.20 7.51
C TYR A 178 -12.25 9.91 8.18
N VAL A 179 -11.04 9.60 7.72
CA VAL A 179 -9.79 10.23 8.18
C VAL A 179 -9.75 11.70 7.76
N GLU A 180 -10.12 12.00 6.52
CA GLU A 180 -10.20 13.37 6.01
C GLU A 180 -11.26 14.21 6.73
N ALA A 181 -12.40 13.62 7.11
CA ALA A 181 -13.43 14.28 7.91
C ALA A 181 -12.93 14.60 9.33
N LEU A 182 -12.24 13.66 9.98
CA LEU A 182 -11.59 13.89 11.28
C LEU A 182 -10.57 15.03 11.17
N LYS A 183 -9.67 14.98 10.21
CA LYS A 183 -8.67 16.01 9.95
C LYS A 183 -9.30 17.38 9.74
N SER A 184 -10.29 17.48 8.84
CA SER A 184 -10.94 18.76 8.52
C SER A 184 -11.67 19.35 9.72
N THR A 185 -12.21 18.51 10.59
CA THR A 185 -12.86 18.96 11.84
C THR A 185 -11.84 19.41 12.87
N ALA A 186 -10.77 18.63 13.06
CA ALA A 186 -9.70 18.96 14.02
C ALA A 186 -9.03 20.30 13.71
N LEU A 187 -8.74 20.55 12.43
CA LEU A 187 -8.06 21.77 11.97
C LEU A 187 -8.80 23.07 12.32
N ARG A 188 -10.11 23.01 12.60
CA ARG A 188 -10.89 24.20 13.03
C ARG A 188 -10.49 24.67 14.42
N PHE A 189 -9.97 23.79 15.25
CA PHE A 189 -9.69 24.02 16.68
C PHE A 189 -8.20 23.95 16.99
N MET A 190 -7.37 23.56 16.04
CA MET A 190 -5.93 23.48 16.18
C MET A 190 -5.24 24.80 15.87
N ASP A 191 -4.27 25.13 16.68
CA ASP A 191 -3.29 26.18 16.42
C ASP A 191 -2.02 25.62 15.75
N GLU A 192 -1.02 26.48 15.60
CA GLU A 192 0.30 26.11 15.05
C GLU A 192 1.06 25.04 15.87
N MET A 193 0.58 24.72 17.05
CA MET A 193 1.20 23.73 17.95
C MET A 193 0.48 22.39 17.91
N GLY A 194 -0.63 22.29 17.16
CA GLY A 194 -1.41 21.07 17.06
C GLY A 194 -0.68 19.95 16.32
N LYS A 195 -1.04 18.71 16.63
CA LYS A 195 -0.56 17.50 15.95
C LYS A 195 -1.70 16.54 15.67
N ILE A 196 -1.68 15.95 14.49
CA ILE A 196 -2.55 14.84 14.13
C ILE A 196 -1.65 13.61 13.93
N VAL A 197 -1.89 12.57 14.69
CA VAL A 197 -1.09 11.35 14.69
C VAL A 197 -1.95 10.18 14.23
N TYR A 198 -1.53 9.53 13.15
CA TYR A 198 -2.16 8.33 12.60
C TYR A 198 -1.30 7.13 12.96
N ARG A 199 -1.85 6.19 13.73
CA ARG A 199 -1.14 4.97 14.14
C ARG A 199 -1.77 3.76 13.49
N TYR A 200 -0.95 2.94 12.82
CA TYR A 200 -1.44 1.70 12.26
C TYR A 200 -0.31 0.68 12.03
N ASN A 201 -0.69 -0.59 12.00
CA ASN A 201 0.09 -1.63 11.40
C ASN A 201 -0.39 -1.75 9.95
N PRO A 202 0.51 -1.79 8.94
CA PRO A 202 0.09 -1.93 7.57
C PRO A 202 -0.81 -3.16 7.39
N PRO A 203 -2.02 -3.00 6.85
CA PRO A 203 -2.83 -4.15 6.49
C PRO A 203 -2.18 -4.93 5.34
N PRO A 204 -2.50 -6.22 5.20
CA PRO A 204 -2.02 -6.98 4.05
C PRO A 204 -2.59 -6.40 2.75
N GLY A 205 -1.83 -6.56 1.67
CA GLY A 205 -2.20 -6.10 0.34
C GLY A 205 -1.81 -4.66 0.03
N LEU A 206 -1.07 -4.47 -1.09
CA LEU A 206 -0.63 -3.15 -1.57
C LEU A 206 -1.79 -2.25 -2.01
N ALA A 207 -2.91 -2.85 -2.43
CA ALA A 207 -4.09 -2.13 -2.89
C ALA A 207 -4.96 -1.56 -1.76
N HIS A 208 -4.73 -1.96 -0.50
CA HIS A 208 -5.49 -1.45 0.62
C HIS A 208 -5.38 0.07 0.72
N TRP A 209 -6.51 0.77 0.89
CA TRP A 209 -6.57 2.24 0.85
C TRP A 209 -5.56 2.91 1.81
N ALA A 210 -5.33 2.34 3.00
CA ALA A 210 -4.39 2.89 3.97
C ALA A 210 -2.93 2.80 3.50
N ASN A 211 -2.55 1.71 2.81
CA ASN A 211 -1.22 1.55 2.24
C ASN A 211 -0.97 2.50 1.06
N ILE A 212 -2.05 2.99 0.43
CA ILE A 212 -2.00 3.98 -0.65
C ILE A 212 -2.02 5.41 -0.11
N TYR A 213 -2.80 5.67 0.95
CA TYR A 213 -3.08 7.01 1.47
C TYR A 213 -1.99 7.53 2.40
N PHE A 214 -1.51 6.71 3.35
CA PHE A 214 -0.58 7.12 4.39
C PHE A 214 0.91 7.25 4.02
N PRO A 215 1.45 6.74 2.90
CA PRO A 215 2.79 7.14 2.45
C PRO A 215 2.89 8.66 2.33
N THR A 216 3.99 9.24 2.83
CA THR A 216 4.22 10.69 2.95
C THR A 216 4.02 11.50 1.67
N GLU A 217 4.22 10.88 0.53
CA GLU A 217 4.02 11.48 -0.80
C GLU A 217 2.56 11.85 -1.08
N ARG A 218 1.61 11.24 -0.36
CA ARG A 218 0.17 11.38 -0.60
C ARG A 218 -0.60 12.02 0.57
N VAL A 219 -0.04 12.05 1.76
CA VAL A 219 -0.57 12.85 2.86
C VAL A 219 -0.23 14.30 2.56
N GLN A 220 -1.22 15.05 2.11
CA GLN A 220 -1.03 16.46 1.76
C GLN A 220 -0.52 17.23 2.97
N GLY A 221 0.47 18.07 2.75
CA GLY A 221 0.93 19.00 3.76
C GLY A 221 2.20 18.58 4.50
N GLY A 222 2.93 17.54 4.05
CA GLY A 222 4.22 17.17 4.61
C GLY A 222 4.10 16.48 5.96
N ALA A 223 3.35 15.38 6.01
CA ALA A 223 3.36 14.50 7.16
C ALA A 223 4.74 13.85 7.34
N ASP A 224 5.19 13.76 8.59
CA ASP A 224 6.35 12.95 8.90
C ASP A 224 5.94 11.48 8.97
N LEU A 225 6.62 10.62 8.23
CA LEU A 225 6.49 9.18 8.34
C LEU A 225 7.53 8.64 9.33
N ILE A 226 7.03 8.00 10.37
CA ILE A 226 7.85 7.25 11.33
C ILE A 226 7.52 5.77 11.13
N HIS A 227 8.47 4.99 10.62
CA HIS A 227 8.37 3.54 10.57
C HIS A 227 9.12 2.96 11.76
N SER A 228 8.40 2.28 12.66
CA SER A 228 8.96 1.71 13.87
C SER A 228 8.85 0.19 13.90
N THR A 229 9.88 -0.43 14.43
CA THR A 229 9.97 -1.87 14.66
C THR A 229 10.27 -2.16 16.13
N TRP A 230 10.23 -3.41 16.54
CA TRP A 230 10.61 -3.82 17.88
C TRP A 230 12.09 -3.50 18.19
N GLU A 231 12.95 -3.41 17.18
CA GLU A 231 14.38 -3.09 17.33
C GLU A 231 14.59 -1.66 17.88
N ASP A 232 13.65 -0.73 17.59
CA ASP A 232 13.70 0.66 18.06
C ASP A 232 13.45 0.79 19.56
N ILE A 233 12.85 -0.24 20.18
CA ILE A 233 12.53 -0.28 21.62
C ILE A 233 13.13 -1.52 22.31
N VAL A 234 14.11 -2.17 21.71
CA VAL A 234 14.68 -3.44 22.20
C VAL A 234 15.13 -3.38 23.66
N ASP A 235 15.66 -2.23 24.11
CA ASP A 235 16.12 -2.01 25.48
C ASP A 235 14.99 -2.04 26.52
N PHE A 236 13.73 -1.96 26.07
CA PHE A 236 12.54 -1.99 26.93
C PHE A 236 11.79 -3.34 26.88
N LEU A 237 12.26 -4.27 26.05
CA LEU A 237 11.58 -5.57 25.85
C LEU A 237 12.18 -6.65 26.75
N ASP A 238 11.29 -7.51 27.23
CA ASP A 238 11.70 -8.73 27.93
C ASP A 238 12.48 -9.66 26.99
N PRO A 239 13.60 -10.27 27.44
CA PRO A 239 14.40 -11.19 26.63
C PRO A 239 13.60 -12.37 26.05
N VAL A 240 12.53 -12.82 26.72
CA VAL A 240 11.64 -13.87 26.21
C VAL A 240 10.92 -13.41 24.95
N ILE A 241 10.41 -12.18 24.94
CA ILE A 241 9.75 -11.57 23.77
C ILE A 241 10.74 -11.48 22.60
N ILE A 242 11.96 -11.00 22.87
CA ILE A 242 13.02 -10.89 21.85
C ILE A 242 13.34 -12.27 21.27
N SER A 243 13.42 -13.31 22.10
CA SER A 243 13.69 -14.68 21.66
C SER A 243 12.61 -15.21 20.71
N GLU A 244 11.33 -14.98 21.03
CA GLU A 244 10.19 -15.38 20.18
C GLU A 244 10.21 -14.62 18.82
N ILE A 245 10.51 -13.33 18.82
CA ILE A 245 10.62 -12.53 17.62
C ILE A 245 11.76 -13.04 16.72
N ILE A 246 12.93 -13.31 17.28
CA ILE A 246 14.08 -13.83 16.55
C ILE A 246 13.78 -15.22 15.99
N LYS A 247 13.09 -16.08 16.76
CA LYS A 247 12.67 -17.38 16.29
C LYS A 247 11.74 -17.27 15.08
N MET A 248 10.71 -16.39 15.14
CA MET A 248 9.81 -16.16 14.01
C MET A 248 10.58 -15.62 12.77
N ARG A 249 11.55 -14.72 12.97
CA ARG A 249 12.41 -14.21 11.89
C ARG A 249 13.14 -15.33 11.13
N LYS A 250 13.53 -16.39 11.85
CA LYS A 250 14.23 -17.55 11.28
C LYS A 250 13.26 -18.53 10.62
N ASP A 251 12.16 -18.84 11.29
CA ASP A 251 11.25 -19.92 10.92
C ASP A 251 10.23 -19.48 9.86
N ASP A 252 9.75 -18.23 9.94
CA ASP A 252 8.81 -17.62 8.99
C ASP A 252 9.16 -16.15 8.74
N PRO A 253 10.15 -15.87 7.86
CA PRO A 253 10.61 -14.51 7.59
C PRO A 253 9.53 -13.60 6.98
N VAL A 254 8.57 -14.16 6.26
CA VAL A 254 7.48 -13.39 5.64
C VAL A 254 6.51 -12.90 6.71
N HIS A 255 6.08 -13.79 7.59
CA HIS A 255 5.22 -13.43 8.72
C HIS A 255 5.93 -12.47 9.68
N TYR A 256 7.23 -12.66 9.92
CA TYR A 256 8.06 -11.72 10.68
C TYR A 256 8.08 -10.33 10.07
N ALA A 257 8.31 -10.20 8.76
CA ALA A 257 8.32 -8.91 8.06
C ALA A 257 6.99 -8.17 8.23
N TYR A 258 5.88 -8.88 8.14
CA TYR A 258 4.54 -8.34 8.37
C TYR A 258 4.31 -7.94 9.84
N TRP A 259 4.45 -8.90 10.77
CA TRP A 259 4.04 -8.70 12.16
C TRP A 259 4.96 -7.79 12.93
N TYR A 260 6.28 -7.96 12.78
CA TYR A 260 7.26 -7.22 13.56
C TYR A 260 8.03 -6.18 12.74
N GLY A 261 8.19 -6.40 11.44
CA GLY A 261 8.78 -5.43 10.54
C GLY A 261 7.82 -4.29 10.16
N GLY A 262 6.50 -4.50 10.24
CA GLY A 262 5.51 -3.52 9.79
C GLY A 262 5.59 -3.26 8.29
N GLU A 263 6.03 -4.27 7.54
CA GLU A 263 6.09 -4.21 6.09
C GLU A 263 4.71 -4.55 5.50
N VAL A 264 4.38 -3.94 4.38
CA VAL A 264 3.24 -4.35 3.58
C VAL A 264 3.63 -5.64 2.89
N VAL A 265 3.21 -6.76 3.45
CA VAL A 265 3.41 -8.06 2.83
C VAL A 265 2.06 -8.64 2.44
N SER A 266 2.07 -9.38 1.38
CA SER A 266 0.92 -10.15 0.97
C SER A 266 0.99 -11.52 1.62
N LEU A 267 0.49 -11.63 2.85
CA LEU A 267 0.54 -12.89 3.61
C LEU A 267 -0.62 -13.82 3.31
N GLU A 268 -1.79 -13.24 3.08
CA GLU A 268 -3.00 -13.98 2.78
C GLU A 268 -3.75 -13.23 1.69
N GLY A 269 -4.06 -13.92 0.60
CA GLY A 269 -4.89 -13.36 -0.44
C GLY A 269 -4.23 -13.22 -1.80
N LEU A 270 -2.92 -13.02 -1.96
CA LEU A 270 -2.37 -13.06 -3.32
C LEU A 270 -2.59 -14.43 -3.94
N VAL A 271 -3.25 -14.42 -5.09
CA VAL A 271 -3.50 -15.66 -5.83
C VAL A 271 -2.18 -16.27 -6.28
N ILE A 272 -1.24 -15.46 -6.78
CA ILE A 272 0.09 -15.91 -7.20
C ILE A 272 1.15 -15.49 -6.16
N TRP A 273 0.97 -15.93 -4.93
CA TRP A 273 1.74 -15.55 -3.75
C TRP A 273 3.25 -15.82 -3.82
N SER A 274 3.70 -16.69 -4.72
CA SER A 274 5.12 -17.02 -4.90
C SER A 274 5.87 -16.03 -5.80
N PHE A 275 5.17 -15.09 -6.43
CA PHE A 275 5.80 -14.01 -7.16
C PHE A 275 6.46 -13.01 -6.19
N ASP A 276 7.72 -12.68 -6.44
CA ASP A 276 8.47 -11.68 -5.70
C ASP A 276 9.19 -10.78 -6.72
N ARG A 277 8.82 -9.51 -6.77
CA ARG A 277 9.38 -8.54 -7.71
C ARG A 277 10.90 -8.47 -7.64
N LYS A 278 11.49 -8.46 -6.44
CA LYS A 278 12.95 -8.37 -6.26
C LYS A 278 13.70 -9.57 -6.81
N LYS A 279 13.04 -10.71 -6.85
CA LYS A 279 13.62 -11.99 -7.27
C LYS A 279 13.31 -12.33 -8.72
N HIS A 280 12.08 -12.03 -9.17
CA HIS A 280 11.56 -12.49 -10.43
C HIS A 280 11.53 -11.41 -11.53
N VAL A 281 11.78 -10.13 -11.19
CA VAL A 281 12.00 -9.07 -12.20
C VAL A 281 13.49 -8.86 -12.37
N ILE A 282 14.01 -9.22 -13.54
CA ILE A 282 15.46 -9.21 -13.82
C ILE A 282 15.84 -8.06 -14.76
N PRO A 283 16.94 -7.34 -14.50
CA PRO A 283 17.42 -6.29 -15.38
C PRO A 283 17.76 -6.79 -16.79
N LEU A 284 17.46 -5.99 -17.81
CA LEU A 284 17.87 -6.27 -19.20
C LEU A 284 19.37 -6.59 -19.32
N ALA A 285 20.20 -5.87 -18.57
CA ALA A 285 21.65 -6.07 -18.55
C ALA A 285 22.06 -7.50 -18.14
N ASP A 286 21.24 -8.22 -17.39
CA ASP A 286 21.54 -9.59 -16.97
C ASP A 286 21.44 -10.57 -18.14
N ILE A 287 20.42 -10.43 -18.97
CA ILE A 287 20.25 -11.20 -20.19
C ILE A 287 21.36 -10.84 -21.17
N GLN A 288 21.64 -9.56 -21.39
CA GLN A 288 22.69 -9.09 -22.29
C GLN A 288 24.07 -9.62 -21.89
N ARG A 289 24.41 -9.61 -20.60
CA ARG A 289 25.68 -10.18 -20.10
C ARG A 289 25.80 -11.68 -20.41
N ARG A 290 24.71 -12.43 -20.34
CA ARG A 290 24.70 -13.86 -20.66
C ARG A 290 24.90 -14.07 -22.15
N ILE A 291 24.23 -13.28 -23.00
CA ILE A 291 24.39 -13.32 -24.46
C ILE A 291 25.83 -12.97 -24.86
N VAL A 292 26.43 -11.95 -24.25
CA VAL A 292 27.83 -11.59 -24.49
C VAL A 292 28.80 -12.72 -24.13
N ARG A 293 28.53 -13.43 -23.01
CA ARG A 293 29.36 -14.58 -22.59
C ARG A 293 29.16 -15.81 -23.47
N ASN A 294 27.96 -15.99 -23.98
CA ASN A 294 27.60 -17.10 -24.84
C ASN A 294 26.59 -16.64 -25.90
N ILE A 295 27.03 -16.44 -27.11
CA ILE A 295 26.18 -15.96 -28.22
C ILE A 295 24.99 -16.89 -28.52
N TYR A 296 25.08 -18.16 -28.13
CA TYR A 296 24.01 -19.14 -28.26
C TYR A 296 22.96 -19.04 -27.11
N PHE A 297 23.18 -18.17 -26.12
CA PHE A 297 22.20 -17.89 -25.07
C PHE A 297 21.13 -16.95 -25.61
N GLN A 298 20.32 -17.45 -26.54
CA GLN A 298 19.22 -16.73 -27.17
C GLN A 298 17.92 -17.51 -26.98
N PRO A 299 16.74 -16.86 -27.05
CA PRO A 299 15.47 -17.56 -27.04
C PRO A 299 15.42 -18.71 -28.05
N VAL A 300 15.07 -19.90 -27.60
CA VAL A 300 14.90 -21.08 -28.43
C VAL A 300 13.48 -21.25 -28.95
N GLN A 301 12.51 -20.71 -28.22
CA GLN A 301 11.10 -20.73 -28.56
C GLN A 301 10.38 -19.52 -27.91
N MET A 302 9.31 -19.07 -28.55
CA MET A 302 8.42 -18.04 -28.01
C MET A 302 7.03 -18.61 -27.76
N PHE A 303 6.42 -18.13 -26.66
CA PHE A 303 5.04 -18.40 -26.30
C PHE A 303 4.30 -17.07 -26.10
N TYR A 304 3.19 -16.92 -26.78
CA TYR A 304 2.33 -15.76 -26.65
C TYR A 304 0.98 -16.21 -26.12
N GLY A 305 0.48 -15.54 -25.09
CA GLY A 305 -0.87 -15.75 -24.58
C GLY A 305 -1.69 -14.49 -24.79
N VAL A 306 -2.93 -14.67 -25.19
CA VAL A 306 -3.87 -13.59 -25.50
C VAL A 306 -5.11 -13.75 -24.64
N ASP A 307 -5.33 -12.75 -23.77
CA ASP A 307 -6.60 -12.53 -23.10
C ASP A 307 -7.33 -11.34 -23.74
N SER A 308 -8.56 -11.53 -24.21
CA SER A 308 -9.25 -10.51 -24.98
C SER A 308 -10.45 -9.91 -24.27
N GLY A 309 -10.43 -8.60 -24.06
CA GLY A 309 -11.57 -7.80 -23.65
C GLY A 309 -12.30 -7.15 -24.86
N LEU A 310 -13.64 -7.00 -24.78
CA LEU A 310 -14.43 -6.49 -25.91
C LEU A 310 -15.06 -5.12 -25.68
N LYS A 311 -15.58 -4.83 -24.51
CA LYS A 311 -16.38 -3.59 -24.29
C LYS A 311 -15.86 -2.70 -23.18
N GLN A 312 -15.44 -3.28 -22.10
CA GLN A 312 -14.94 -2.56 -20.91
C GLN A 312 -13.63 -3.14 -20.40
N ASP A 313 -13.41 -4.43 -20.64
CA ASP A 313 -12.23 -5.14 -20.18
C ASP A 313 -11.01 -4.86 -21.07
N ALA A 314 -9.82 -5.03 -20.50
CA ALA A 314 -8.60 -4.84 -21.25
C ALA A 314 -8.31 -6.06 -22.15
N THR A 315 -7.57 -5.83 -23.24
CA THR A 315 -6.95 -6.90 -24.03
C THR A 315 -5.47 -6.95 -23.67
N ALA A 316 -4.98 -8.12 -23.27
CA ALA A 316 -3.59 -8.33 -22.92
C ALA A 316 -2.93 -9.38 -23.83
N VAL A 317 -1.66 -9.15 -24.21
CA VAL A 317 -0.82 -10.15 -24.84
C VAL A 317 0.50 -10.24 -24.08
N SER A 318 0.86 -11.45 -23.70
CA SER A 318 2.10 -11.76 -23.00
C SER A 318 3.08 -12.46 -23.92
N ALA A 319 4.32 -11.95 -24.04
CA ALA A 319 5.38 -12.56 -24.84
C ALA A 319 6.44 -13.20 -23.94
N TRP A 320 6.47 -14.53 -23.88
CA TRP A 320 7.39 -15.32 -23.10
C TRP A 320 8.43 -16.00 -23.97
N ALA A 321 9.68 -15.92 -23.57
CA ALA A 321 10.82 -16.55 -24.26
C ALA A 321 11.38 -17.70 -23.42
N LEU A 322 11.50 -18.88 -24.02
CA LEU A 322 12.24 -20.01 -23.45
C LEU A 322 13.72 -19.86 -23.79
N PHE A 323 14.55 -19.79 -22.78
CA PHE A 323 16.02 -19.77 -22.93
C PHE A 323 16.63 -21.16 -22.78
N PRO A 324 17.90 -21.36 -23.25
CA PRO A 324 18.57 -22.66 -23.22
C PRO A 324 18.74 -23.28 -21.82
N ASP A 325 18.64 -22.47 -20.76
CA ASP A 325 18.72 -22.92 -19.39
C ASP A 325 17.33 -23.30 -18.79
N SER A 326 16.35 -23.54 -19.65
CA SER A 326 14.97 -23.92 -19.32
C SER A 326 14.18 -22.86 -18.57
N ARG A 327 14.65 -21.62 -18.51
CA ARG A 327 13.90 -20.50 -17.93
C ARG A 327 13.03 -19.84 -18.98
N LEU A 328 11.82 -19.51 -18.55
CA LEU A 328 10.91 -18.64 -19.28
C LEU A 328 11.08 -17.20 -18.78
N VAL A 329 11.31 -16.27 -19.69
CA VAL A 329 11.41 -14.84 -19.39
C VAL A 329 10.34 -14.11 -20.19
N LYS A 330 9.47 -13.39 -19.50
CA LYS A 330 8.50 -12.48 -20.12
C LYS A 330 9.24 -11.27 -20.65
N LEU A 331 9.33 -11.17 -21.96
CA LEU A 331 10.08 -10.10 -22.62
C LEU A 331 9.25 -8.83 -22.80
N SER A 332 7.94 -8.95 -23.02
CA SER A 332 7.07 -7.80 -23.29
C SER A 332 5.60 -8.14 -23.00
N THR A 333 4.85 -7.11 -22.67
CA THR A 333 3.39 -7.16 -22.52
C THR A 333 2.74 -6.11 -23.43
N PHE A 334 1.73 -6.53 -24.20
CA PHE A 334 0.77 -5.61 -24.79
C PHE A 334 -0.41 -5.47 -23.85
N TYR A 335 -0.85 -4.25 -23.62
CA TYR A 335 -2.01 -3.99 -22.77
C TYR A 335 -2.85 -2.86 -23.36
N LEU A 336 -4.05 -3.20 -23.77
CA LEU A 336 -5.02 -2.27 -24.35
C LEU A 336 -6.20 -2.09 -23.39
N ASN A 337 -6.18 -1.01 -22.61
CA ASN A 337 -7.32 -0.64 -21.77
C ASN A 337 -8.41 0.03 -22.64
N ILE A 338 -9.42 -0.74 -22.99
CA ILE A 338 -10.52 -0.30 -23.88
C ILE A 338 -11.35 0.81 -23.23
N ALA A 339 -11.62 0.71 -21.93
CA ALA A 339 -12.39 1.72 -21.20
C ALA A 339 -11.64 3.07 -21.14
N GLU A 340 -10.33 3.05 -20.94
CA GLU A 340 -9.51 4.26 -20.93
C GLU A 340 -9.39 4.88 -22.33
N ARG A 341 -9.20 4.05 -23.37
CA ARG A 341 -9.16 4.50 -24.76
C ARG A 341 -10.48 5.19 -25.13
N ARG A 342 -11.62 4.59 -24.80
CA ARG A 342 -12.96 5.19 -25.04
C ARG A 342 -13.09 6.56 -24.37
N ARG A 343 -12.60 6.72 -23.15
CA ARG A 343 -12.61 8.03 -22.46
C ARG A 343 -11.75 9.08 -23.16
N LYS A 344 -10.62 8.67 -23.72
CA LYS A 344 -9.67 9.57 -24.40
C LYS A 344 -10.08 9.93 -25.82
N THR A 345 -10.63 8.98 -26.59
CA THR A 345 -10.92 9.17 -28.03
C THR A 345 -12.39 9.44 -28.32
N GLY A 346 -13.32 9.15 -27.39
CA GLY A 346 -14.75 9.22 -27.63
C GLY A 346 -15.32 8.06 -28.49
N GLU A 347 -14.49 7.09 -28.88
CA GLU A 347 -14.91 5.93 -29.68
C GLU A 347 -15.79 5.00 -28.89
N LYS A 348 -16.81 4.40 -29.56
CA LYS A 348 -17.79 3.52 -28.88
C LYS A 348 -17.27 2.12 -28.53
N GLY A 349 -16.11 1.73 -29.01
CA GLY A 349 -15.45 0.43 -28.77
C GLY A 349 -14.26 0.24 -29.70
N VAL A 350 -13.55 -0.86 -29.52
CA VAL A 350 -12.45 -1.29 -30.40
C VAL A 350 -12.91 -2.58 -31.09
N SER A 351 -12.97 -2.61 -32.42
CA SER A 351 -13.35 -3.82 -33.16
C SER A 351 -12.25 -4.88 -33.08
N HIS A 352 -12.56 -6.15 -33.33
CA HIS A 352 -11.56 -7.20 -33.43
C HIS A 352 -10.49 -6.86 -34.49
N THR A 353 -10.89 -6.33 -35.63
CA THR A 353 -9.97 -5.88 -36.68
C THR A 353 -8.99 -4.83 -36.17
N ASP A 354 -9.46 -3.81 -35.43
CA ASP A 354 -8.61 -2.78 -34.86
C ASP A 354 -7.67 -3.36 -33.80
N GLN A 355 -8.14 -4.29 -32.96
CA GLN A 355 -7.32 -4.98 -31.98
C GLN A 355 -6.20 -5.77 -32.67
N VAL A 356 -6.52 -6.52 -33.75
CA VAL A 356 -5.53 -7.27 -34.53
C VAL A 356 -4.47 -6.33 -35.12
N VAL A 357 -4.87 -5.20 -35.69
CA VAL A 357 -3.92 -4.19 -36.22
C VAL A 357 -2.96 -3.73 -35.13
N LEU A 358 -3.48 -3.39 -33.95
CA LEU A 358 -2.66 -2.94 -32.82
C LEU A 358 -1.73 -4.04 -32.29
N MET A 359 -2.21 -5.28 -32.20
CA MET A 359 -1.41 -6.44 -31.80
C MET A 359 -0.28 -6.72 -32.79
N VAL A 360 -0.57 -6.66 -34.10
CA VAL A 360 0.44 -6.87 -35.14
C VAL A 360 1.50 -5.76 -35.15
N ASP A 361 1.08 -4.52 -34.96
CA ASP A 361 2.01 -3.39 -34.85
C ASP A 361 2.90 -3.49 -33.59
N TRP A 362 2.30 -3.86 -32.45
CA TRP A 362 3.05 -4.16 -31.23
C TRP A 362 4.07 -5.29 -31.47
N TYR A 363 3.65 -6.40 -32.09
CA TYR A 363 4.51 -7.54 -32.36
C TYR A 363 5.72 -7.16 -33.24
N LYS A 364 5.51 -6.38 -34.31
CA LYS A 364 6.61 -5.88 -35.17
C LYS A 364 7.58 -5.00 -34.39
N ASN A 365 7.05 -4.06 -33.59
CA ASN A 365 7.84 -3.16 -32.76
C ASN A 365 8.58 -3.91 -31.65
N PHE A 366 7.95 -4.91 -31.04
CA PHE A 366 8.56 -5.79 -30.05
C PHE A 366 9.76 -6.52 -30.62
N ARG A 367 9.60 -7.19 -31.77
CA ARG A 367 10.73 -7.91 -32.42
C ARG A 367 11.88 -6.98 -32.78
N LYS A 368 11.60 -5.81 -33.31
CA LYS A 368 12.63 -4.79 -33.62
C LYS A 368 13.37 -4.37 -32.35
N ARG A 369 12.65 -4.02 -31.30
CA ARG A 369 13.22 -3.60 -30.01
C ARG A 369 14.09 -4.69 -29.36
N MET A 370 13.64 -5.94 -29.38
CA MET A 370 14.45 -7.04 -28.88
C MET A 370 15.75 -7.20 -29.67
N GLY A 371 15.72 -7.04 -30.99
CA GLY A 371 16.93 -7.00 -31.82
C GLY A 371 17.88 -5.87 -31.43
N GLU A 372 17.38 -4.69 -31.16
CA GLU A 372 18.17 -3.55 -30.67
C GLU A 372 18.82 -3.84 -29.30
N TYR A 373 18.18 -4.67 -28.46
CA TYR A 373 18.74 -5.14 -27.19
C TYR A 373 19.70 -6.32 -27.32
N GLY A 374 19.91 -6.83 -28.54
CA GLY A 374 20.75 -8.01 -28.82
C GLY A 374 20.09 -9.35 -28.53
N ILE A 375 18.75 -9.35 -28.33
CA ILE A 375 17.94 -10.55 -28.13
C ILE A 375 17.33 -10.97 -29.48
N SER A 376 17.77 -12.11 -30.02
CA SER A 376 17.30 -12.63 -31.30
C SER A 376 16.05 -13.47 -31.11
N ILE A 377 14.88 -12.90 -31.43
CA ILE A 377 13.61 -13.64 -31.39
C ILE A 377 13.65 -14.72 -32.54
N PRO A 378 13.30 -15.97 -32.22
CA PRO A 378 13.33 -17.06 -33.21
C PRO A 378 12.35 -16.83 -34.37
N ALA A 379 12.49 -17.62 -35.41
CA ALA A 379 11.61 -17.60 -36.58
C ALA A 379 10.17 -18.01 -36.19
N PRO A 380 9.13 -17.54 -36.93
CA PRO A 380 7.73 -17.77 -36.61
C PRO A 380 7.32 -19.24 -36.39
N GLU A 381 8.02 -20.19 -37.01
CA GLU A 381 7.77 -21.62 -36.85
C GLU A 381 8.05 -22.12 -35.42
N ARG A 382 8.85 -21.34 -34.66
CA ARG A 382 9.12 -21.55 -33.22
C ARG A 382 8.34 -20.64 -32.30
N GLU A 383 7.25 -20.10 -32.78
CA GLU A 383 6.31 -19.30 -31.99
C GLU A 383 5.01 -20.07 -31.78
N ARG A 384 4.43 -19.94 -30.58
CA ARG A 384 3.14 -20.52 -30.20
C ARG A 384 2.26 -19.42 -29.70
N TRP A 385 1.10 -19.29 -30.32
CA TRP A 385 0.09 -18.31 -29.97
C TRP A 385 -1.13 -18.99 -29.37
N CYS A 386 -1.40 -18.75 -28.09
CA CYS A 386 -2.50 -19.33 -27.35
C CYS A 386 -3.51 -18.25 -26.97
N PHE A 387 -4.72 -18.45 -27.40
CA PHE A 387 -5.86 -17.55 -27.13
C PHE A 387 -6.79 -18.16 -26.11
N ASP A 388 -7.48 -17.30 -25.36
CA ASP A 388 -8.63 -17.71 -24.59
C ASP A 388 -9.63 -18.48 -25.50
N GLY A 389 -10.07 -19.66 -25.04
CA GLY A 389 -11.02 -20.50 -25.77
C GLY A 389 -12.48 -20.05 -25.72
N ALA A 390 -12.80 -18.90 -25.10
CA ALA A 390 -14.15 -18.37 -25.08
C ALA A 390 -14.66 -18.04 -26.48
N ALA A 391 -15.94 -18.27 -26.75
CA ALA A 391 -16.54 -18.07 -28.07
C ALA A 391 -16.29 -16.67 -28.64
N MET A 392 -16.26 -15.64 -27.79
CA MET A 392 -16.01 -14.26 -28.20
C MET A 392 -14.57 -14.00 -28.65
N THR A 393 -13.61 -14.77 -28.16
CA THR A 393 -12.20 -14.66 -28.52
C THR A 393 -11.88 -15.41 -29.83
N GLN A 394 -12.71 -16.37 -30.20
CA GLN A 394 -12.51 -17.14 -31.45
C GLN A 394 -12.55 -16.25 -32.70
N ASP A 395 -13.42 -15.23 -32.73
CA ASP A 395 -13.46 -14.31 -33.87
C ASP A 395 -12.17 -13.47 -33.95
N LEU A 396 -11.64 -12.99 -32.82
CA LEU A 396 -10.35 -12.28 -32.75
C LEU A 396 -9.20 -13.20 -33.22
N MET A 397 -9.18 -14.45 -32.78
CA MET A 397 -8.20 -15.44 -33.15
C MET A 397 -8.20 -15.69 -34.66
N LEU A 398 -9.38 -15.90 -35.26
CA LEU A 398 -9.51 -16.12 -36.70
C LEU A 398 -9.08 -14.90 -37.53
N GLU A 399 -9.39 -13.70 -37.10
CA GLU A 399 -8.93 -12.47 -37.74
C GLU A 399 -7.41 -12.32 -37.63
N PHE A 400 -6.84 -12.65 -36.46
CA PHE A 400 -5.39 -12.64 -36.24
C PHE A 400 -4.67 -13.64 -37.14
N GLU A 401 -5.18 -14.88 -37.28
CA GLU A 401 -4.65 -15.88 -38.21
C GLU A 401 -4.65 -15.41 -39.66
N LYS A 402 -5.77 -14.81 -40.10
CA LYS A 402 -5.88 -14.24 -41.47
C LYS A 402 -4.85 -13.14 -41.72
N ALA A 403 -4.58 -12.31 -40.71
CA ALA A 403 -3.68 -11.16 -40.84
C ALA A 403 -2.20 -11.57 -40.77
N THR A 404 -1.87 -12.62 -40.02
CA THR A 404 -0.48 -13.00 -39.70
C THR A 404 -0.02 -14.30 -40.33
N HIS A 405 -0.94 -15.19 -40.64
CA HIS A 405 -0.69 -16.60 -41.03
C HIS A 405 0.01 -17.41 -39.92
N PHE A 406 -0.04 -16.97 -38.67
CA PHE A 406 0.50 -17.73 -37.54
C PHE A 406 -0.49 -18.82 -37.14
N LEU A 407 0.06 -19.94 -36.65
CA LEU A 407 -0.73 -21.00 -36.04
C LEU A 407 -1.13 -20.58 -34.61
N THR A 408 -2.43 -20.63 -34.35
CA THR A 408 -2.97 -20.32 -33.03
C THR A 408 -3.61 -21.55 -32.39
N THR A 409 -3.69 -21.54 -31.07
CA THR A 409 -4.35 -22.57 -30.26
C THR A 409 -5.37 -21.91 -29.34
N ALA A 410 -6.62 -22.39 -29.35
CA ALA A 410 -7.61 -21.99 -28.37
C ALA A 410 -7.47 -22.84 -27.09
N VAL A 411 -7.24 -22.20 -25.95
CA VAL A 411 -7.17 -22.87 -24.65
C VAL A 411 -8.59 -23.06 -24.12
N THR A 412 -9.13 -24.25 -24.25
CA THR A 412 -10.49 -24.60 -23.82
C THR A 412 -10.52 -25.35 -22.50
N ASP A 413 -9.43 -26.06 -22.14
CA ASP A 413 -9.29 -26.75 -20.86
C ASP A 413 -8.79 -25.76 -19.79
N LYS A 414 -9.71 -25.05 -19.16
CA LYS A 414 -9.46 -24.04 -18.14
C LYS A 414 -9.81 -24.58 -16.76
N ASP A 415 -8.89 -24.47 -15.84
CA ASP A 415 -9.10 -24.68 -14.43
C ASP A 415 -8.30 -23.63 -13.67
N VAL A 416 -9.02 -22.66 -13.11
CA VAL A 416 -8.41 -21.48 -12.47
C VAL A 416 -7.43 -21.88 -11.36
N GLU A 417 -7.79 -22.85 -10.52
CA GLU A 417 -6.94 -23.27 -9.41
C GLU A 417 -5.69 -24.04 -9.88
N ARG A 418 -5.86 -24.94 -10.85
CA ARG A 418 -4.77 -25.68 -11.46
C ARG A 418 -3.77 -24.73 -12.15
N ASP A 419 -4.29 -23.77 -12.91
CA ASP A 419 -3.46 -22.87 -13.71
C ASP A 419 -2.75 -21.85 -12.81
N ASN A 420 -3.41 -21.36 -11.74
CA ASN A 420 -2.75 -20.59 -10.70
C ASN A 420 -1.66 -21.40 -9.98
N ALA A 421 -1.93 -22.67 -9.63
CA ALA A 421 -0.95 -23.55 -9.00
C ALA A 421 0.29 -23.77 -9.88
N ARG A 422 0.13 -23.86 -11.21
CA ARG A 422 1.24 -23.96 -12.16
C ARG A 422 2.14 -22.72 -12.10
N LEU A 423 1.57 -21.52 -12.17
CA LEU A 423 2.32 -20.27 -12.02
C LEU A 423 3.04 -20.20 -10.68
N ILE A 424 2.33 -20.50 -9.58
CA ILE A 424 2.90 -20.52 -8.22
C ILE A 424 4.12 -21.44 -8.15
N ASN A 425 4.00 -22.68 -8.63
CA ASN A 425 5.09 -23.65 -8.59
C ASN A 425 6.28 -23.23 -9.47
N SER A 426 6.02 -22.60 -10.61
CA SER A 426 7.06 -22.15 -11.51
C SER A 426 7.86 -20.98 -10.95
N TYR A 427 7.21 -20.03 -10.27
CA TYR A 427 7.92 -18.97 -9.53
C TYR A 427 8.71 -19.54 -8.34
N ARG A 428 8.13 -20.46 -7.56
CA ARG A 428 8.88 -21.15 -6.48
C ARG A 428 10.13 -21.85 -6.97
N SER A 429 10.05 -22.47 -8.14
CA SER A 429 11.18 -23.19 -8.77
C SER A 429 12.13 -22.27 -9.53
N ASN A 430 11.94 -20.97 -9.52
CA ASN A 430 12.73 -19.99 -10.27
C ASN A 430 12.80 -20.29 -11.78
N MET A 431 11.69 -20.69 -12.34
CA MET A 431 11.56 -20.95 -13.78
C MET A 431 10.99 -19.77 -14.55
N LEU A 432 10.20 -18.91 -13.92
CA LEU A 432 9.56 -17.75 -14.52
C LEU A 432 10.22 -16.45 -14.05
N TYR A 433 10.49 -15.55 -14.99
CA TYR A 433 11.03 -14.22 -14.73
C TYR A 433 10.38 -13.18 -15.64
N PHE A 434 10.34 -11.93 -15.20
CA PHE A 434 10.00 -10.77 -16.02
C PHE A 434 11.27 -10.03 -16.39
N LEU A 435 11.36 -9.55 -17.61
CA LEU A 435 12.38 -8.58 -17.97
C LEU A 435 11.94 -7.20 -17.47
N ASP A 436 12.84 -6.51 -16.77
CA ASP A 436 12.59 -5.16 -16.25
C ASP A 436 12.51 -4.14 -17.39
N LEU A 437 11.32 -4.03 -17.94
CA LEU A 437 10.97 -3.11 -19.03
C LEU A 437 9.63 -2.41 -18.71
N PRO A 438 9.44 -1.16 -19.15
CA PRO A 438 8.24 -0.37 -18.85
C PRO A 438 6.93 -1.04 -19.25
N ASP A 439 6.90 -1.80 -20.34
CA ASP A 439 5.70 -2.48 -20.80
C ASP A 439 5.34 -3.73 -19.97
N ASN A 440 6.24 -4.26 -19.17
CA ASN A 440 5.95 -5.32 -18.21
C ASN A 440 5.43 -4.81 -16.86
N GLU A 441 5.53 -3.51 -16.58
CA GLU A 441 5.12 -2.94 -15.29
C GLU A 441 3.63 -3.15 -14.97
N VAL A 442 2.77 -3.18 -15.99
CA VAL A 442 1.34 -3.48 -15.82
C VAL A 442 1.15 -4.90 -15.29
N SER A 443 1.90 -5.88 -15.83
CA SER A 443 1.85 -7.27 -15.35
C SER A 443 2.39 -7.38 -13.93
N VAL A 444 3.52 -6.76 -13.65
CA VAL A 444 4.11 -6.79 -12.30
C VAL A 444 3.11 -6.27 -11.27
N LYS A 445 2.40 -5.18 -11.57
CA LYS A 445 1.36 -4.63 -10.69
C LYS A 445 0.18 -5.58 -10.49
N GLU A 446 -0.28 -6.25 -11.56
CA GLU A 446 -1.34 -7.24 -11.42
C GLU A 446 -0.92 -8.39 -10.49
N TYR A 447 0.29 -8.93 -10.65
CA TYR A 447 0.82 -9.96 -9.76
C TYR A 447 0.97 -9.50 -8.29
N GLU A 448 1.25 -8.22 -8.07
CA GLU A 448 1.35 -7.62 -6.73
C GLU A 448 -0.01 -7.30 -6.10
N THR A 449 -1.10 -7.33 -6.87
CA THR A 449 -2.43 -6.88 -6.41
C THR A 449 -3.55 -7.90 -6.59
N PHE A 450 -3.35 -8.94 -7.41
CA PHE A 450 -4.35 -9.98 -7.66
C PHE A 450 -4.55 -10.86 -6.43
N ALA A 451 -5.65 -10.65 -5.71
CA ALA A 451 -5.86 -11.22 -4.39
C ALA A 451 -7.24 -11.84 -4.22
N ARG A 452 -7.34 -12.79 -3.28
CA ARG A 452 -8.61 -13.36 -2.81
C ARG A 452 -9.20 -12.45 -1.72
N ASP A 453 -10.50 -12.49 -1.55
CA ASP A 453 -11.22 -11.81 -0.47
C ASP A 453 -11.20 -12.60 0.85
N GLU A 454 -11.94 -12.10 1.85
CA GLU A 454 -12.06 -12.73 3.17
C GLU A 454 -12.69 -14.14 3.12
N ASN A 455 -13.46 -14.45 2.06
CA ASN A 455 -14.09 -15.75 1.83
C ASN A 455 -13.20 -16.71 1.03
N ASN A 456 -11.96 -16.30 0.72
CA ASN A 456 -11.03 -17.01 -0.15
C ASN A 456 -11.51 -17.15 -1.61
N GLU A 457 -12.40 -16.24 -2.05
CA GLU A 457 -12.86 -16.13 -3.41
C GLU A 457 -12.11 -15.02 -4.16
N ILE A 458 -11.98 -15.15 -5.47
CA ILE A 458 -11.38 -14.08 -6.30
C ILE A 458 -12.50 -13.09 -6.63
N PRO A 459 -12.47 -11.85 -6.09
CA PRO A 459 -13.51 -10.87 -6.35
C PRO A 459 -13.64 -10.51 -7.83
N GLU A 460 -14.87 -10.38 -8.30
CA GLU A 460 -15.12 -9.91 -9.66
C GLU A 460 -14.57 -8.49 -9.88
N GLY A 461 -14.04 -8.26 -11.08
CA GLY A 461 -13.57 -6.93 -11.50
C GLY A 461 -12.15 -6.54 -11.03
N GLN A 462 -11.39 -7.47 -10.47
CA GLN A 462 -9.96 -7.28 -10.34
C GLN A 462 -9.28 -7.28 -11.71
N SER A 463 -8.15 -6.57 -11.82
CA SER A 463 -7.32 -6.60 -13.02
C SER A 463 -6.42 -7.83 -12.99
N ASP A 464 -6.69 -8.80 -13.82
CA ASP A 464 -5.96 -10.07 -13.95
C ASP A 464 -5.65 -10.44 -15.41
N HIS A 465 -5.92 -9.53 -16.33
CA HIS A 465 -5.82 -9.77 -17.77
C HIS A 465 -4.44 -10.23 -18.22
N THR A 466 -3.36 -9.68 -17.63
CA THR A 466 -2.01 -10.10 -17.99
C THR A 466 -1.64 -11.42 -17.33
N ILE A 467 -2.23 -11.75 -16.17
CA ILE A 467 -2.08 -13.04 -15.50
C ILE A 467 -2.76 -14.13 -16.32
N ASP A 468 -3.96 -13.87 -16.83
CA ASP A 468 -4.67 -14.81 -17.69
C ASP A 468 -3.93 -15.00 -19.03
N ALA A 469 -3.44 -13.93 -19.63
CA ALA A 469 -2.55 -14.03 -20.80
C ALA A 469 -1.28 -14.86 -20.49
N ASP A 470 -0.73 -14.77 -19.29
CA ASP A 470 0.42 -15.60 -18.88
C ASP A 470 0.05 -17.08 -18.73
N LYS A 471 -1.14 -17.38 -18.19
CA LYS A 471 -1.65 -18.76 -18.11
C LYS A 471 -1.78 -19.37 -19.51
N TYR A 472 -2.32 -18.61 -20.48
CA TYR A 472 -2.44 -19.07 -21.86
C TYR A 472 -1.08 -19.22 -22.54
N ALA A 473 -0.16 -18.27 -22.38
CA ALA A 473 1.20 -18.36 -22.93
C ALA A 473 1.94 -19.58 -22.41
N THR A 474 1.83 -19.88 -21.12
CA THR A 474 2.55 -20.99 -20.49
C THR A 474 1.86 -22.34 -20.66
N TYR A 475 0.61 -22.38 -21.15
CA TYR A 475 -0.17 -23.60 -21.36
C TYR A 475 0.60 -24.64 -22.22
N GLU A 476 1.05 -24.26 -23.41
CA GLU A 476 1.81 -25.12 -24.33
C GLU A 476 3.16 -25.56 -23.73
N TYR A 477 3.79 -24.70 -22.95
CA TYR A 477 5.05 -25.04 -22.27
C TYR A 477 4.85 -26.19 -21.29
N TYR A 478 3.81 -26.13 -20.44
CA TYR A 478 3.53 -27.19 -19.48
C TYR A 478 3.13 -28.52 -20.15
N TYR A 479 2.47 -28.47 -21.30
CA TYR A 479 2.05 -29.68 -22.01
C TYR A 479 3.20 -30.37 -22.77
N ASN A 480 4.18 -29.61 -23.24
CA ASN A 480 5.19 -30.13 -24.15
C ASN A 480 6.59 -30.25 -23.54
N PHE A 481 6.85 -29.59 -22.40
CA PHE A 481 8.20 -29.50 -21.84
C PHE A 481 8.31 -29.91 -20.37
N LEU A 482 7.22 -30.14 -19.69
CA LEU A 482 7.13 -30.68 -18.32
C LEU A 482 6.22 -31.91 -18.28
#